data_d233fbcb9ad2afc40969285f0e48b9c7
#
_entry.id   d233fbcb9ad2afc40969285f0e48b9c7
#
_cell.length_a   1.000
_cell.length_b   1.000
_cell.length_c   1.000
_cell.angle_alpha   90.00
_cell.angle_beta   90.00
_cell.angle_gamma   90.00
#
_symmetry.space_group_name_H-M   'P 1'
#
loop_
_entity.id
_entity.type
_entity.pdbx_description
1 polymer ?
#
loop_
_entity_poly.entity_id
_entity_poly.type
_entity_poly.pdbx_seq_one_letter_code
_entity_poly.pdbx_strand_id
1 'polypeptide(L)'
;MLALVILSTGVGLVLLWPSRDAVDDASLADQFAVEGMTYPTARIDAINEGECEDQSAVSDDPAFSGQSVVQHCDIAEVTILDGARAGERTTVQLGGSLTASGLRPDDTLRLMSLSDSAADDQEGGLGSAVTENERSSDGVLGVVRNVPLAILAIVFIGVVIAVGMLRGFLALIALGFSAMMVIYFVLPALIAGGSGTAIALVGASAIMVVVLYLAHGVSMRTSAALLGTLIGIGLMAGIAQVAVSTTRLSGLGDETSNVLASMTSEIDFRGLLTCGIIIAGLGVLNDVTITQASSVWELRAAAPGLTRREISVRAMRIGRDHIASAIYTIVFAYAGAAMSVLILLYLYDQPMLNVLTQEDLSIEAVRTITSGIGLVLAVPVTTWIAAWLLPPAVSPTNEASGARPRLR
;
A
#
# COMPACT_ATOMS: atom_id res chain seq x y z
N MET A 1 -12.01 28.47 3.72
CA MET A 1 -10.96 27.53 4.13
C MET A 1 -10.95 26.29 3.26
N LEU A 2 -12.03 25.50 3.17
CA LEU A 2 -12.05 24.27 2.35
C LEU A 2 -11.77 24.53 0.86
N ALA A 3 -12.41 25.54 0.25
CA ALA A 3 -12.15 25.91 -1.14
C ALA A 3 -10.67 26.28 -1.39
N LEU A 4 -10.04 26.93 -0.43
CA LEU A 4 -8.62 27.27 -0.52
C LEU A 4 -7.74 26.03 -0.45
N VAL A 5 -8.08 25.04 0.39
CA VAL A 5 -7.35 23.77 0.45
C VAL A 5 -7.53 22.97 -0.83
N ILE A 6 -8.75 22.87 -1.37
CA ILE A 6 -9.00 22.19 -2.65
C ILE A 6 -8.21 22.90 -3.78
N LEU A 7 -8.20 24.22 -3.80
CA LEU A 7 -7.43 24.99 -4.78
C LEU A 7 -5.93 24.73 -4.63
N SER A 8 -5.40 24.77 -3.39
CA SER A 8 -3.97 24.50 -3.14
C SER A 8 -3.60 23.05 -3.51
N THR A 9 -4.48 22.09 -3.28
CA THR A 9 -4.28 20.69 -3.73
C THR A 9 -4.25 20.60 -5.25
N GLY A 10 -5.17 21.29 -5.95
CA GLY A 10 -5.17 21.35 -7.40
C GLY A 10 -3.91 22.01 -7.98
N VAL A 11 -3.46 23.12 -7.38
CA VAL A 11 -2.19 23.76 -7.77
C VAL A 11 -1.01 22.83 -7.46
N GLY A 12 -0.98 22.16 -6.31
CA GLY A 12 0.03 21.19 -5.94
C GLY A 12 0.10 20.02 -6.93
N LEU A 13 -1.04 19.48 -7.36
CA LEU A 13 -1.11 18.45 -8.39
C LEU A 13 -0.48 18.90 -9.71
N VAL A 14 -0.76 20.12 -10.15
CA VAL A 14 -0.19 20.66 -11.38
C VAL A 14 1.32 20.87 -11.26
N LEU A 15 1.78 21.42 -10.13
CA LEU A 15 3.20 21.72 -9.91
C LEU A 15 4.07 20.49 -9.68
N LEU A 16 3.52 19.45 -9.05
CA LEU A 16 4.21 18.20 -8.72
C LEU A 16 3.90 17.07 -9.72
N TRP A 17 3.10 17.36 -10.77
CA TRP A 17 2.82 16.35 -11.78
C TRP A 17 4.11 16.01 -12.53
N PRO A 18 4.53 14.73 -12.53
CA PRO A 18 5.77 14.34 -13.18
C PRO A 18 5.71 14.62 -14.67
N SER A 19 6.78 15.17 -15.24
CA SER A 19 6.92 15.24 -16.70
C SER A 19 7.20 13.84 -17.23
N ARG A 20 6.69 13.53 -18.41
CA ARG A 20 6.96 12.23 -19.06
C ARG A 20 8.46 12.02 -19.27
N ASP A 21 9.13 13.05 -19.74
CA ASP A 21 10.58 13.01 -19.97
C ASP A 21 11.35 12.65 -18.69
N ALA A 22 11.00 13.23 -17.53
CA ALA A 22 11.64 12.89 -16.26
C ALA A 22 11.33 11.47 -15.76
N VAL A 23 10.18 10.92 -16.11
CA VAL A 23 9.84 9.52 -15.79
C VAL A 23 10.54 8.56 -16.75
N ASP A 24 10.63 8.92 -18.03
CA ASP A 24 11.31 8.12 -19.05
C ASP A 24 12.82 8.11 -18.79
N ASP A 25 13.43 9.27 -18.47
CA ASP A 25 14.85 9.37 -18.10
C ASP A 25 15.19 8.58 -16.81
N ALA A 26 14.28 8.56 -15.83
CA ALA A 26 14.44 7.79 -14.60
C ALA A 26 14.00 6.32 -14.76
N SER A 27 13.31 5.99 -15.85
CA SER A 27 12.91 4.61 -16.13
C SER A 27 14.15 3.82 -16.57
N LEU A 28 14.45 2.80 -15.80
CA LEU A 28 15.54 1.86 -16.11
C LEU A 28 15.12 0.83 -17.17
N ALA A 29 13.95 1.01 -17.78
CA ALA A 29 13.39 0.09 -18.76
C ALA A 29 14.39 -0.18 -19.91
N ASP A 30 15.09 0.88 -20.39
CA ASP A 30 16.08 0.74 -21.46
C ASP A 30 17.42 0.14 -20.97
N GLN A 31 17.73 0.24 -19.67
CA GLN A 31 18.97 -0.31 -19.11
C GLN A 31 18.82 -1.77 -18.66
N PHE A 32 17.60 -2.18 -18.28
CA PHE A 32 17.27 -3.53 -17.81
C PHE A 32 16.39 -4.31 -18.78
N ALA A 33 15.88 -3.68 -19.85
CA ALA A 33 15.31 -4.41 -20.97
C ALA A 33 16.47 -5.14 -21.66
N VAL A 34 16.74 -6.36 -21.24
CA VAL A 34 17.60 -7.25 -22.03
C VAL A 34 16.89 -7.40 -23.38
N GLU A 35 17.51 -6.88 -24.43
CA GLU A 35 16.98 -6.95 -25.78
C GLU A 35 16.65 -8.41 -26.09
N GLY A 36 15.40 -8.69 -26.47
CA GLY A 36 14.95 -10.07 -26.72
C GLY A 36 14.39 -10.84 -25.51
N MET A 37 14.29 -10.24 -24.31
CA MET A 37 13.64 -10.90 -23.17
C MET A 37 12.11 -10.94 -23.38
N THR A 38 11.52 -12.13 -23.28
CA THR A 38 10.09 -12.36 -23.40
C THR A 38 9.55 -13.05 -22.16
N TYR A 39 8.24 -12.89 -21.91
CA TYR A 39 7.59 -13.42 -20.72
C TYR A 39 6.43 -14.37 -21.10
N PRO A 40 6.73 -15.50 -21.77
CA PRO A 40 5.69 -16.43 -22.17
C PRO A 40 5.04 -17.10 -20.96
N THR A 41 3.80 -17.58 -21.17
CA THR A 41 3.14 -18.48 -20.23
C THR A 41 3.40 -19.91 -20.63
N ALA A 42 3.57 -20.80 -19.63
CA ALA A 42 3.78 -22.22 -19.85
C ALA A 42 2.91 -23.02 -18.89
N ARG A 43 2.41 -24.16 -19.36
CA ARG A 43 1.65 -25.12 -18.55
C ARG A 43 2.57 -26.22 -18.06
N ILE A 44 2.42 -26.57 -16.79
CA ILE A 44 3.13 -27.70 -16.20
C ILE A 44 2.54 -29.01 -16.72
N ASP A 45 3.36 -29.85 -17.36
CA ASP A 45 2.97 -31.19 -17.80
C ASP A 45 3.31 -32.24 -16.75
N ALA A 46 4.49 -32.16 -16.12
CA ALA A 46 4.94 -33.05 -15.05
C ALA A 46 5.87 -32.31 -14.07
N ILE A 47 5.91 -32.77 -12.83
CA ILE A 47 6.83 -32.28 -11.80
C ILE A 47 7.59 -33.47 -11.27
N ASN A 48 8.93 -33.42 -11.30
CA ASN A 48 9.83 -34.42 -10.79
C ASN A 48 10.68 -33.83 -9.66
N GLU A 49 10.88 -34.58 -8.58
CA GLU A 49 11.82 -34.20 -7.53
C GLU A 49 13.24 -34.19 -8.10
N GLY A 50 14.00 -33.12 -7.84
CA GLY A 50 15.37 -32.96 -8.31
C GLY A 50 16.27 -32.35 -7.23
N GLU A 51 17.56 -32.41 -7.47
CA GLU A 51 18.58 -31.75 -6.68
C GLU A 51 19.09 -30.57 -7.49
N CYS A 52 18.97 -29.35 -6.95
CA CYS A 52 19.51 -28.14 -7.57
C CYS A 52 20.79 -27.73 -6.86
N GLU A 53 21.82 -27.44 -7.63
CA GLU A 53 22.96 -26.68 -7.13
C GLU A 53 22.57 -25.20 -7.03
N ASP A 54 22.67 -24.67 -5.82
CA ASP A 54 22.42 -23.25 -5.58
C ASP A 54 23.56 -22.43 -6.19
N GLN A 55 23.33 -21.85 -7.35
CA GLN A 55 24.30 -20.96 -8.01
C GLN A 55 24.50 -19.62 -7.25
N SER A 56 23.67 -19.33 -6.24
CA SER A 56 23.80 -18.11 -5.42
C SER A 56 24.83 -18.23 -4.28
N ALA A 57 25.39 -19.40 -4.05
CA ALA A 57 26.34 -19.68 -2.97
C ALA A 57 27.81 -19.41 -3.32
N VAL A 58 28.11 -18.70 -4.40
CA VAL A 58 29.48 -18.22 -4.67
C VAL A 58 29.73 -16.94 -3.88
N SER A 59 29.90 -17.07 -2.57
CA SER A 59 30.56 -16.04 -1.78
C SER A 59 32.06 -16.31 -1.80
N ASP A 60 32.86 -15.36 -2.29
CA ASP A 60 34.33 -15.39 -2.25
C ASP A 60 34.90 -15.33 -0.81
N ASP A 61 34.08 -15.53 0.21
CA ASP A 61 34.52 -15.54 1.61
C ASP A 61 34.93 -16.98 2.02
N PRO A 62 36.22 -17.22 2.29
CA PRO A 62 36.74 -18.54 2.66
C PRO A 62 36.16 -19.07 3.99
N ALA A 63 35.46 -18.26 4.78
CA ALA A 63 34.79 -18.70 6.00
C ALA A 63 33.42 -19.39 5.72
N PHE A 64 32.84 -19.21 4.53
CA PHE A 64 31.60 -19.80 4.07
C PHE A 64 31.75 -20.77 2.90
N SER A 65 32.96 -20.97 2.40
CA SER A 65 33.28 -21.91 1.32
C SER A 65 33.26 -23.33 1.85
N GLY A 66 32.10 -24.00 1.83
CA GLY A 66 32.07 -25.41 2.11
C GLY A 66 30.75 -26.09 2.47
N GLN A 67 29.68 -25.39 2.47
CA GLN A 67 28.34 -25.99 2.55
C GLN A 67 27.50 -25.54 1.35
N SER A 68 27.61 -26.25 0.26
CA SER A 68 26.54 -26.26 -0.74
C SER A 68 25.29 -26.77 -0.02
N VAL A 69 24.41 -25.84 0.32
CA VAL A 69 23.08 -26.20 0.84
C VAL A 69 22.36 -26.80 -0.36
N VAL A 70 22.35 -28.14 -0.44
CA VAL A 70 21.51 -28.86 -1.39
C VAL A 70 20.07 -28.48 -1.03
N GLN A 71 19.51 -27.52 -1.72
CA GLN A 71 18.10 -27.21 -1.58
C GLN A 71 17.31 -28.22 -2.41
N HIS A 72 16.32 -28.84 -1.79
CA HIS A 72 15.31 -29.61 -2.52
C HIS A 72 14.64 -28.66 -3.49
N CYS A 73 14.79 -28.90 -4.78
CA CYS A 73 14.05 -28.22 -5.83
C CYS A 73 13.30 -29.25 -6.66
N ASP A 74 12.17 -28.81 -7.21
CA ASP A 74 11.44 -29.62 -8.17
C ASP A 74 11.83 -29.20 -9.59
N ILE A 75 11.91 -30.16 -10.51
CA ILE A 75 12.10 -29.91 -11.93
C ILE A 75 10.75 -30.12 -12.61
N ALA A 76 10.23 -29.06 -13.24
CA ALA A 76 8.99 -29.14 -13.98
C ALA A 76 9.24 -29.22 -15.49
N GLU A 77 8.61 -30.20 -16.12
CA GLU A 77 8.43 -30.21 -17.57
C GLU A 77 7.24 -29.33 -17.92
N VAL A 78 7.45 -28.34 -18.78
CA VAL A 78 6.44 -27.36 -19.13
C VAL A 78 6.29 -27.23 -20.63
N THR A 79 5.04 -27.00 -21.09
CA THR A 79 4.75 -26.67 -22.48
C THR A 79 4.43 -25.18 -22.58
N ILE A 80 5.17 -24.45 -23.41
CA ILE A 80 4.99 -23.01 -23.64
C ILE A 80 3.65 -22.82 -24.40
N LEU A 81 2.80 -21.91 -23.90
CA LEU A 81 1.45 -21.68 -24.42
C LEU A 81 1.38 -20.52 -25.41
N ASP A 82 2.25 -19.51 -25.27
CA ASP A 82 2.22 -18.28 -26.07
C ASP A 82 3.64 -17.83 -26.47
N GLY A 83 3.71 -16.82 -27.35
CA GLY A 83 4.98 -16.30 -27.86
C GLY A 83 5.54 -17.08 -29.06
N ALA A 84 6.77 -16.76 -29.45
CA ALA A 84 7.44 -17.34 -30.64
C ALA A 84 7.70 -18.86 -30.51
N ARG A 85 7.85 -19.36 -29.28
CA ARG A 85 8.14 -20.75 -28.92
C ARG A 85 6.89 -21.53 -28.50
N ALA A 86 5.69 -21.07 -28.84
CA ALA A 86 4.43 -21.72 -28.47
C ALA A 86 4.38 -23.17 -28.94
N GLY A 87 4.06 -24.11 -28.05
CA GLY A 87 4.02 -25.56 -28.28
C GLY A 87 5.35 -26.28 -28.01
N GLU A 88 6.42 -25.57 -27.71
CA GLU A 88 7.70 -26.14 -27.34
C GLU A 88 7.64 -26.64 -25.90
N ARG A 89 8.35 -27.74 -25.63
CA ARG A 89 8.53 -28.28 -24.27
C ARG A 89 9.92 -27.95 -23.78
N THR A 90 9.96 -27.44 -22.56
CA THR A 90 11.21 -27.13 -21.87
C THR A 90 11.13 -27.60 -20.43
N THR A 91 12.28 -27.65 -19.77
CA THR A 91 12.37 -27.98 -18.34
C THR A 91 12.77 -26.74 -17.57
N VAL A 92 12.10 -26.50 -16.43
CA VAL A 92 12.38 -25.36 -15.56
C VAL A 92 12.59 -25.83 -14.12
N GLN A 93 13.48 -25.14 -13.41
CA GLN A 93 13.72 -25.42 -12.00
C GLN A 93 12.75 -24.60 -11.14
N LEU A 94 12.08 -25.31 -10.23
CA LEU A 94 11.17 -24.72 -9.25
C LEU A 94 11.88 -24.69 -7.91
N GLY A 95 12.47 -23.56 -7.55
CA GLY A 95 13.17 -23.39 -6.27
C GLY A 95 12.38 -22.60 -5.24
N GLY A 96 12.73 -22.75 -3.96
CA GLY A 96 12.26 -21.91 -2.87
C GLY A 96 10.74 -21.83 -2.72
N SER A 97 10.16 -20.65 -2.92
CA SER A 97 8.72 -20.41 -2.73
C SER A 97 7.84 -21.14 -3.75
N LEU A 98 8.37 -21.50 -4.92
CA LEU A 98 7.61 -22.21 -5.96
C LEU A 98 7.39 -23.67 -5.56
N THR A 99 8.43 -24.38 -5.09
CA THR A 99 8.31 -25.74 -4.55
C THR A 99 7.31 -25.78 -3.39
N ALA A 100 7.40 -24.80 -2.45
CA ALA A 100 6.50 -24.71 -1.30
C ALA A 100 5.05 -24.36 -1.68
N SER A 101 4.78 -23.86 -2.89
CA SER A 101 3.45 -23.43 -3.32
C SER A 101 2.50 -24.58 -3.67
N GLY A 102 3.00 -25.84 -3.70
CA GLY A 102 2.20 -27.04 -3.96
C GLY A 102 1.63 -27.09 -5.39
N LEU A 103 2.45 -26.72 -6.36
CA LEU A 103 2.12 -26.75 -7.79
C LEU A 103 1.71 -28.16 -8.24
N ARG A 104 0.85 -28.20 -9.24
CA ARG A 104 0.31 -29.43 -9.82
C ARG A 104 0.44 -29.41 -11.34
N PRO A 105 0.42 -30.58 -11.99
CA PRO A 105 0.19 -30.63 -13.43
C PRO A 105 -1.06 -29.84 -13.81
N ASP A 106 -1.03 -29.19 -14.96
CA ASP A 106 -2.00 -28.21 -15.50
C ASP A 106 -1.93 -26.80 -14.89
N ASP A 107 -1.15 -26.53 -13.85
CA ASP A 107 -0.90 -25.15 -13.40
C ASP A 107 -0.10 -24.38 -14.45
N THR A 108 -0.34 -23.06 -14.50
CA THR A 108 0.31 -22.18 -15.48
C THR A 108 1.38 -21.34 -14.81
N LEU A 109 2.57 -21.36 -15.35
CA LEU A 109 3.71 -20.54 -14.96
C LEU A 109 3.91 -19.39 -15.93
N ARG A 110 4.49 -18.30 -15.48
CA ARG A 110 5.09 -17.27 -16.32
C ARG A 110 6.60 -17.49 -16.34
N LEU A 111 7.12 -17.63 -17.52
CA LEU A 111 8.56 -17.81 -17.73
C LEU A 111 9.20 -16.46 -18.09
N MET A 112 10.51 -16.42 -17.95
CA MET A 112 11.37 -15.38 -18.44
C MET A 112 12.34 -16.07 -19.40
N SER A 113 12.20 -15.78 -20.68
CA SER A 113 12.96 -16.40 -21.77
C SER A 113 13.73 -15.34 -22.56
N LEU A 114 14.98 -15.61 -22.88
CA LEU A 114 15.72 -14.85 -23.88
C LEU A 114 15.36 -15.36 -25.27
N SER A 115 15.12 -14.48 -26.23
CA SER A 115 14.91 -14.89 -27.62
C SER A 115 16.24 -15.36 -28.25
N ASP A 116 16.20 -16.38 -29.06
CA ASP A 116 17.36 -16.97 -29.73
C ASP A 116 18.22 -15.94 -30.52
N SER A 117 17.60 -14.85 -30.99
CA SER A 117 18.34 -13.79 -31.70
C SER A 117 19.27 -12.97 -30.79
N ALA A 118 19.02 -12.89 -29.50
CA ALA A 118 19.87 -12.18 -28.55
C ALA A 118 21.01 -13.07 -27.98
N ALA A 119 20.84 -14.38 -28.05
CA ALA A 119 21.87 -15.34 -27.65
C ALA A 119 23.04 -15.40 -28.63
N ASP A 120 22.80 -15.19 -29.92
CA ASP A 120 23.84 -15.21 -30.95
C ASP A 120 24.76 -13.96 -30.91
N ASP A 121 24.27 -12.81 -30.46
CA ASP A 121 25.07 -11.58 -30.39
C ASP A 121 26.03 -11.53 -29.17
N GLN A 122 25.86 -12.38 -28.16
CA GLN A 122 26.77 -12.48 -27.01
C GLN A 122 27.96 -13.41 -27.20
N GLU A 123 28.03 -14.18 -28.28
CA GLU A 123 29.16 -15.09 -28.57
C GLU A 123 30.49 -14.37 -28.93
N GLY A 124 30.52 -13.04 -29.01
CA GLY A 124 31.68 -12.24 -29.36
C GLY A 124 32.73 -12.02 -28.24
N GLY A 125 32.54 -12.48 -27.01
CA GLY A 125 33.30 -11.95 -25.89
C GLY A 125 33.95 -12.89 -24.87
N LEU A 126 33.74 -14.16 -24.81
CA LEU A 126 34.51 -15.08 -23.93
C LEU A 126 34.27 -16.54 -24.34
N GLY A 127 35.25 -17.14 -25.00
CA GLY A 127 35.25 -18.54 -25.36
C GLY A 127 35.24 -19.43 -24.12
N SER A 128 34.09 -19.99 -23.82
CA SER A 128 33.95 -21.20 -23.01
C SER A 128 32.83 -22.05 -23.60
N ALA A 129 33.10 -23.29 -23.86
CA ALA A 129 32.18 -24.28 -24.37
C ALA A 129 31.00 -24.45 -23.40
N VAL A 130 29.96 -23.64 -23.61
CA VAL A 130 28.67 -23.83 -22.97
C VAL A 130 28.01 -24.99 -23.71
N THR A 131 27.78 -26.07 -23.01
CA THR A 131 27.12 -27.26 -23.54
C THR A 131 25.71 -26.91 -23.99
N GLU A 132 25.22 -27.53 -25.06
CA GLU A 132 23.90 -27.33 -25.67
C GLU A 132 22.73 -27.42 -24.65
N ASN A 133 22.97 -27.97 -23.48
CA ASN A 133 22.00 -28.11 -22.38
C ASN A 133 21.88 -26.86 -21.50
N GLU A 134 22.77 -25.88 -21.64
CA GLU A 134 22.73 -24.59 -20.89
C GLU A 134 22.08 -23.44 -21.69
N ARG A 135 21.75 -23.67 -22.96
CA ARG A 135 21.23 -22.64 -23.88
C ARG A 135 19.76 -22.25 -23.69
N SER A 136 19.01 -22.94 -22.84
CA SER A 136 17.61 -22.61 -22.54
C SER A 136 17.36 -22.56 -21.04
N SER A 137 18.04 -21.65 -20.33
CA SER A 137 17.67 -21.36 -18.95
C SER A 137 16.44 -20.45 -18.92
N ASP A 138 15.28 -21.04 -19.26
CA ASP A 138 14.02 -20.37 -19.01
C ASP A 138 13.86 -20.21 -17.49
N GLY A 139 13.95 -18.98 -17.00
CA GLY A 139 13.71 -18.66 -15.60
C GLY A 139 12.21 -18.67 -15.29
N VAL A 140 11.81 -19.11 -14.10
CA VAL A 140 10.42 -19.01 -13.65
C VAL A 140 10.21 -17.69 -12.93
N LEU A 141 9.40 -16.79 -13.51
CA LEU A 141 9.03 -15.53 -12.88
C LEU A 141 7.98 -15.73 -11.77
N GLY A 142 7.09 -16.69 -11.94
CA GLY A 142 6.06 -17.01 -10.96
C GLY A 142 4.86 -17.77 -11.52
N VAL A 143 3.92 -18.04 -10.64
CA VAL A 143 2.67 -18.74 -10.97
C VAL A 143 1.62 -17.77 -11.49
N VAL A 144 0.92 -18.12 -12.54
CA VAL A 144 -0.19 -17.32 -13.08
C VAL A 144 -1.43 -17.49 -12.20
N ARG A 145 -1.73 -16.51 -11.37
CA ARG A 145 -2.85 -16.52 -10.42
C ARG A 145 -4.02 -15.63 -10.85
N ASN A 146 -4.10 -15.31 -12.14
CA ASN A 146 -5.07 -14.33 -12.65
C ASN A 146 -6.53 -14.75 -12.40
N VAL A 147 -6.85 -16.04 -12.64
CA VAL A 147 -8.24 -16.53 -12.49
C VAL A 147 -8.68 -16.55 -11.03
N PRO A 148 -7.95 -17.17 -10.07
CA PRO A 148 -8.37 -17.17 -8.67
C PRO A 148 -8.40 -15.75 -8.06
N LEU A 149 -7.48 -14.87 -8.44
CA LEU A 149 -7.51 -13.47 -8.00
C LEU A 149 -8.70 -12.70 -8.58
N ALA A 150 -9.03 -12.93 -9.86
CA ALA A 150 -10.21 -12.32 -10.47
C ALA A 150 -11.51 -12.79 -9.80
N ILE A 151 -11.64 -14.08 -9.49
CA ILE A 151 -12.80 -14.61 -8.76
C ILE A 151 -12.91 -13.95 -7.38
N LEU A 152 -11.82 -13.87 -6.64
CA LEU A 152 -11.79 -13.24 -5.33
C LEU A 152 -12.19 -11.75 -5.42
N ALA A 153 -11.67 -11.03 -6.42
CA ALA A 153 -12.03 -9.64 -6.67
C ALA A 153 -13.51 -9.47 -7.02
N ILE A 154 -14.07 -10.35 -7.87
CA ILE A 154 -15.50 -10.33 -8.21
C ILE A 154 -16.37 -10.59 -6.98
N VAL A 155 -16.00 -11.57 -6.15
CA VAL A 155 -16.69 -11.87 -4.89
C VAL A 155 -16.65 -10.66 -3.96
N PHE A 156 -15.47 -10.05 -3.78
CA PHE A 156 -15.30 -8.85 -2.98
C PHE A 156 -16.20 -7.70 -3.47
N ILE A 157 -16.17 -7.39 -4.77
CA ILE A 157 -17.01 -6.36 -5.40
C ILE A 157 -18.50 -6.69 -5.18
N GLY A 158 -18.89 -7.94 -5.41
CA GLY A 158 -20.27 -8.40 -5.23
C GLY A 158 -20.77 -8.21 -3.80
N VAL A 159 -19.98 -8.62 -2.80
CA VAL A 159 -20.31 -8.45 -1.38
C VAL A 159 -20.42 -6.99 -0.99
N VAL A 160 -19.45 -6.15 -1.42
CA VAL A 160 -19.46 -4.71 -1.13
C VAL A 160 -20.71 -4.04 -1.71
N ILE A 161 -21.11 -4.38 -2.94
CA ILE A 161 -22.32 -3.82 -3.56
C ILE A 161 -23.56 -4.38 -2.91
N ALA A 162 -23.62 -5.67 -2.62
CA ALA A 162 -24.81 -6.31 -2.03
C ALA A 162 -25.12 -5.74 -0.63
N VAL A 163 -24.11 -5.50 0.19
CA VAL A 163 -24.29 -4.98 1.56
C VAL A 163 -24.32 -3.43 1.55
N GLY A 164 -23.39 -2.80 0.85
CA GLY A 164 -23.25 -1.34 0.84
C GLY A 164 -24.18 -0.63 -0.13
N MET A 165 -24.86 -1.37 -1.03
CA MET A 165 -25.74 -0.84 -2.07
C MET A 165 -25.05 0.27 -2.87
N LEU A 166 -25.72 1.40 -3.12
CA LEU A 166 -25.15 2.53 -3.87
C LEU A 166 -23.91 3.11 -3.20
N ARG A 167 -23.87 3.15 -1.86
CA ARG A 167 -22.67 3.64 -1.13
C ARG A 167 -21.49 2.70 -1.30
N GLY A 168 -21.71 1.38 -1.30
CA GLY A 168 -20.66 0.40 -1.60
C GLY A 168 -20.12 0.54 -3.01
N PHE A 169 -20.99 0.73 -4.01
CA PHE A 169 -20.57 0.99 -5.39
C PHE A 169 -19.74 2.28 -5.52
N LEU A 170 -20.18 3.38 -4.90
CA LEU A 170 -19.43 4.64 -4.90
C LEU A 170 -18.07 4.52 -4.17
N ALA A 171 -18.01 3.73 -3.08
CA ALA A 171 -16.75 3.44 -2.38
C ALA A 171 -15.77 2.67 -3.26
N LEU A 172 -16.23 1.73 -4.09
CA LEU A 172 -15.37 1.02 -5.05
C LEU A 172 -14.83 1.97 -6.14
N ILE A 173 -15.65 2.90 -6.64
CA ILE A 173 -15.17 3.92 -7.59
C ILE A 173 -14.12 4.81 -6.92
N ALA A 174 -14.35 5.22 -5.67
CA ALA A 174 -13.41 6.01 -4.89
C ALA A 174 -12.08 5.26 -4.66
N LEU A 175 -12.15 3.94 -4.41
CA LEU A 175 -10.98 3.07 -4.28
C LEU A 175 -10.21 3.01 -5.62
N GLY A 176 -10.93 2.83 -6.74
CA GLY A 176 -10.32 2.85 -8.08
C GLY A 176 -9.63 4.18 -8.39
N PHE A 177 -10.25 5.32 -8.03
CA PHE A 177 -9.63 6.63 -8.14
C PHE A 177 -8.37 6.74 -7.27
N SER A 178 -8.41 6.22 -6.04
CA SER A 178 -7.25 6.24 -5.15
C SER A 178 -6.08 5.43 -5.73
N ALA A 179 -6.36 4.23 -6.26
CA ALA A 179 -5.36 3.41 -6.93
C ALA A 179 -4.78 4.13 -8.17
N MET A 180 -5.63 4.77 -8.97
CA MET A 180 -5.22 5.56 -10.13
C MET A 180 -4.29 6.73 -9.70
N MET A 181 -4.62 7.45 -8.62
CA MET A 181 -3.77 8.52 -8.09
C MET A 181 -2.40 7.99 -7.64
N VAL A 182 -2.36 6.83 -7.00
CA VAL A 182 -1.09 6.22 -6.61
C VAL A 182 -0.26 5.85 -7.85
N ILE A 183 -0.86 5.15 -8.83
CA ILE A 183 -0.14 4.63 -10.01
C ILE A 183 0.31 5.75 -10.96
N TYR A 184 -0.54 6.76 -11.22
CA TYR A 184 -0.27 7.77 -12.24
C TYR A 184 0.28 9.10 -11.72
N PHE A 185 0.23 9.33 -10.40
CA PHE A 185 0.79 10.54 -9.80
C PHE A 185 1.86 10.23 -8.77
N VAL A 186 1.55 9.45 -7.72
CA VAL A 186 2.47 9.28 -6.58
C VAL A 186 3.74 8.53 -7.01
N LEU A 187 3.61 7.37 -7.64
CA LEU A 187 4.74 6.55 -8.04
C LEU A 187 5.63 7.28 -9.07
N PRO A 188 5.09 7.82 -10.18
CA PRO A 188 5.94 8.52 -11.16
C PRO A 188 6.62 9.77 -10.58
N ALA A 189 5.93 10.52 -9.71
CA ALA A 189 6.52 11.71 -9.09
C ALA A 189 7.66 11.36 -8.10
N LEU A 190 7.58 10.22 -7.42
CA LEU A 190 8.66 9.71 -6.56
C LEU A 190 9.85 9.23 -7.39
N ILE A 191 9.60 8.51 -8.49
CA ILE A 191 10.65 8.05 -9.42
C ILE A 191 11.40 9.24 -10.03
N ALA A 192 10.69 10.32 -10.39
CA ALA A 192 11.27 11.56 -10.89
C ALA A 192 12.04 12.38 -9.81
N GLY A 193 12.33 11.80 -8.64
CA GLY A 193 13.11 12.45 -7.57
C GLY A 193 12.38 13.55 -6.80
N GLY A 194 11.05 13.62 -6.90
CA GLY A 194 10.26 14.60 -6.19
C GLY A 194 10.24 14.39 -4.67
N SER A 195 9.99 15.47 -3.91
CA SER A 195 9.90 15.39 -2.44
C SER A 195 8.76 14.46 -1.99
N GLY A 196 9.10 13.32 -1.38
CA GLY A 196 8.13 12.31 -0.95
C GLY A 196 7.06 12.85 0.00
N THR A 197 7.41 13.75 0.91
CA THR A 197 6.45 14.41 1.82
C THR A 197 5.47 15.31 1.07
N ALA A 198 5.95 16.11 0.11
CA ALA A 198 5.08 17.00 -0.66
C ALA A 198 4.13 16.21 -1.57
N ILE A 199 4.65 15.19 -2.25
CA ILE A 199 3.88 14.28 -3.11
C ILE A 199 2.79 13.58 -2.28
N ALA A 200 3.16 13.06 -1.10
CA ALA A 200 2.20 12.41 -0.20
C ALA A 200 1.11 13.37 0.27
N LEU A 201 1.44 14.58 0.69
CA LEU A 201 0.46 15.57 1.15
C LEU A 201 -0.53 15.95 0.04
N VAL A 202 -0.04 16.19 -1.17
CA VAL A 202 -0.88 16.57 -2.31
C VAL A 202 -1.71 15.36 -2.77
N GLY A 203 -1.10 14.19 -2.97
CA GLY A 203 -1.78 12.98 -3.39
C GLY A 203 -2.82 12.52 -2.37
N ALA A 204 -2.47 12.49 -1.09
CA ALA A 204 -3.37 12.15 0.00
C ALA A 204 -4.56 13.13 0.08
N SER A 205 -4.30 14.44 -0.05
CA SER A 205 -5.36 15.44 -0.04
C SER A 205 -6.31 15.28 -1.22
N ALA A 206 -5.80 15.02 -2.42
CA ALA A 206 -6.61 14.78 -3.62
C ALA A 206 -7.48 13.52 -3.47
N ILE A 207 -6.88 12.43 -3.00
CA ILE A 207 -7.59 11.19 -2.71
C ILE A 207 -8.72 11.45 -1.71
N MET A 208 -8.43 12.11 -0.59
CA MET A 208 -9.43 12.34 0.47
C MET A 208 -10.58 13.26 0.03
N VAL A 209 -10.32 14.28 -0.78
CA VAL A 209 -11.37 15.12 -1.36
C VAL A 209 -12.35 14.27 -2.16
N VAL A 210 -11.84 13.44 -3.05
CA VAL A 210 -12.69 12.60 -3.92
C VAL A 210 -13.38 11.50 -3.13
N VAL A 211 -12.65 10.75 -2.31
CA VAL A 211 -13.18 9.62 -1.54
C VAL A 211 -14.31 10.06 -0.61
N LEU A 212 -14.09 11.12 0.17
CA LEU A 212 -15.08 11.58 1.13
C LEU A 212 -16.36 12.10 0.46
N TYR A 213 -16.21 12.93 -0.57
CA TYR A 213 -17.40 13.48 -1.23
C TYR A 213 -18.12 12.47 -2.10
N LEU A 214 -17.40 11.56 -2.74
CA LEU A 214 -18.01 10.52 -3.56
C LEU A 214 -18.78 9.49 -2.71
N ALA A 215 -18.17 9.02 -1.61
CA ALA A 215 -18.78 8.00 -0.77
C ALA A 215 -19.87 8.55 0.17
N HIS A 216 -19.74 9.78 0.67
CA HIS A 216 -20.61 10.33 1.72
C HIS A 216 -21.43 11.53 1.27
N GLY A 217 -21.26 11.99 0.02
CA GLY A 217 -21.95 13.15 -0.55
C GLY A 217 -21.41 14.50 -0.04
N VAL A 218 -21.80 15.56 -0.74
CA VAL A 218 -21.41 16.92 -0.37
C VAL A 218 -22.32 17.43 0.73
N SER A 219 -21.79 17.59 1.94
CA SER A 219 -22.52 18.10 3.11
C SER A 219 -21.58 18.79 4.09
N MET A 220 -22.13 19.61 5.00
CA MET A 220 -21.34 20.25 6.07
C MET A 220 -20.66 19.20 6.96
N ARG A 221 -21.31 18.06 7.18
CA ARG A 221 -20.76 16.94 7.94
C ARG A 221 -19.52 16.36 7.23
N THR A 222 -19.64 16.05 5.94
CA THR A 222 -18.53 15.53 5.14
C THR A 222 -17.41 16.56 5.03
N SER A 223 -17.74 17.84 4.89
CA SER A 223 -16.74 18.93 4.84
C SER A 223 -16.00 19.08 6.18
N ALA A 224 -16.67 18.87 7.32
CA ALA A 224 -16.02 18.86 8.63
C ALA A 224 -15.07 17.68 8.78
N ALA A 225 -15.49 16.48 8.33
CA ALA A 225 -14.65 15.30 8.29
C ALA A 225 -13.41 15.54 7.42
N LEU A 226 -13.59 16.04 6.19
CA LEU A 226 -12.50 16.34 5.28
C LEU A 226 -11.48 17.32 5.89
N LEU A 227 -11.93 18.41 6.50
CA LEU A 227 -11.03 19.34 7.18
C LEU A 227 -10.25 18.67 8.32
N GLY A 228 -10.93 17.85 9.11
CA GLY A 228 -10.29 17.06 10.16
C GLY A 228 -9.25 16.09 9.62
N THR A 229 -9.58 15.41 8.52
CA THR A 229 -8.66 14.48 7.82
C THR A 229 -7.44 15.22 7.28
N LEU A 230 -7.61 16.35 6.59
CA LEU A 230 -6.50 17.12 6.02
C LEU A 230 -5.54 17.65 7.09
N ILE A 231 -6.08 18.13 8.22
CA ILE A 231 -5.25 18.52 9.37
C ILE A 231 -4.54 17.31 9.95
N GLY A 232 -5.25 16.16 10.08
CA GLY A 232 -4.67 14.90 10.53
C GLY A 232 -3.53 14.41 9.65
N ILE A 233 -3.68 14.49 8.32
CA ILE A 233 -2.62 14.18 7.34
C ILE A 233 -1.41 15.10 7.55
N GLY A 234 -1.63 16.40 7.70
CA GLY A 234 -0.56 17.37 7.96
C GLY A 234 0.20 17.09 9.26
N LEU A 235 -0.52 16.76 10.34
CA LEU A 235 0.09 16.36 11.61
C LEU A 235 0.89 15.06 11.47
N MET A 236 0.31 14.06 10.80
CA MET A 236 0.97 12.78 10.56
C MET A 236 2.23 12.96 9.71
N ALA A 237 2.19 13.78 8.67
CA ALA A 237 3.35 14.10 7.84
C ALA A 237 4.47 14.77 8.65
N GLY A 238 4.14 15.73 9.52
CA GLY A 238 5.10 16.37 10.41
C GLY A 238 5.74 15.36 11.39
N ILE A 239 4.93 14.48 11.98
CA ILE A 239 5.41 13.44 12.90
C ILE A 239 6.29 12.43 12.15
N ALA A 240 5.87 11.98 10.96
CA ALA A 240 6.63 11.06 10.12
C ALA A 240 8.01 11.63 9.77
N GLN A 241 8.06 12.89 9.33
CA GLN A 241 9.30 13.57 9.00
C GLN A 241 10.25 13.65 10.19
N VAL A 242 9.74 14.00 11.38
CA VAL A 242 10.53 14.05 12.61
C VAL A 242 10.97 12.64 13.02
N ALA A 243 10.07 11.66 12.98
CA ALA A 243 10.38 10.28 13.36
C ALA A 243 11.48 9.69 12.46
N VAL A 244 11.31 9.73 11.13
CA VAL A 244 12.29 9.21 10.16
C VAL A 244 13.66 9.88 10.32
N SER A 245 13.68 11.21 10.55
CA SER A 245 14.93 11.94 10.73
C SER A 245 15.64 11.64 12.05
N THR A 246 14.90 11.54 13.16
CA THR A 246 15.47 11.30 14.49
C THR A 246 15.91 9.85 14.69
N THR A 247 15.18 8.90 14.13
CA THR A 247 15.55 7.47 14.14
C THR A 247 16.60 7.12 13.09
N ARG A 248 16.95 8.06 12.21
CA ARG A 248 17.96 7.91 11.15
C ARG A 248 17.64 6.74 10.20
N LEU A 249 16.36 6.44 9.97
CA LEU A 249 15.96 5.42 9.02
C LEU A 249 16.41 5.79 7.61
N SER A 250 16.98 4.83 6.90
CA SER A 250 17.43 5.01 5.52
C SER A 250 16.27 4.86 4.52
N GLY A 251 15.26 4.07 4.88
CA GLY A 251 14.18 3.62 4.00
C GLY A 251 14.53 2.37 3.19
N LEU A 252 15.64 1.71 3.53
CA LEU A 252 16.16 0.50 2.87
C LEU A 252 15.99 -0.73 3.76
N GLY A 253 14.81 -0.88 4.37
CA GLY A 253 14.55 -1.92 5.35
C GLY A 253 14.19 -3.28 4.75
N ASP A 254 13.93 -3.41 3.47
CA ASP A 254 13.58 -4.67 2.84
C ASP A 254 14.44 -4.97 1.60
N GLU A 255 14.45 -6.24 1.17
CA GLU A 255 15.23 -6.69 0.02
C GLU A 255 14.84 -5.94 -1.26
N THR A 256 13.56 -5.66 -1.46
CA THR A 256 13.06 -4.92 -2.62
C THR A 256 13.59 -3.50 -2.67
N SER A 257 13.61 -2.81 -1.53
CA SER A 257 14.17 -1.46 -1.41
C SER A 257 15.68 -1.46 -1.67
N ASN A 258 16.41 -2.48 -1.21
CA ASN A 258 17.85 -2.64 -1.47
C ASN A 258 18.13 -2.90 -2.95
N VAL A 259 17.36 -3.77 -3.60
CA VAL A 259 17.46 -4.01 -5.05
C VAL A 259 17.16 -2.72 -5.81
N LEU A 260 16.09 -2.00 -5.46
CA LEU A 260 15.77 -0.71 -6.09
C LEU A 260 16.89 0.31 -5.91
N ALA A 261 17.52 0.38 -4.73
CA ALA A 261 18.64 1.27 -4.46
C ALA A 261 19.90 0.91 -5.25
N SER A 262 20.11 -0.36 -5.58
CA SER A 262 21.21 -0.79 -6.44
C SER A 262 20.99 -0.40 -7.90
N MET A 263 19.74 -0.24 -8.32
CA MET A 263 19.36 0.09 -9.69
C MET A 263 19.37 1.60 -9.97
N THR A 264 19.03 2.43 -8.98
CA THR A 264 18.95 3.89 -9.17
C THR A 264 19.40 4.65 -7.93
N SER A 265 20.19 5.70 -8.16
CA SER A 265 20.59 6.64 -7.10
C SER A 265 19.68 7.87 -7.00
N GLU A 266 18.69 8.01 -7.87
CA GLU A 266 17.86 9.22 -7.99
C GLU A 266 16.69 9.26 -7.01
N ILE A 267 16.29 8.09 -6.49
CA ILE A 267 15.17 7.99 -5.56
C ILE A 267 15.58 8.38 -4.13
N ASP A 268 14.85 9.34 -3.57
CA ASP A 268 14.94 9.64 -2.13
C ASP A 268 14.19 8.59 -1.31
N PHE A 269 14.90 7.55 -0.83
CA PHE A 269 14.32 6.46 -0.05
C PHE A 269 13.71 6.91 1.29
N ARG A 270 14.23 7.97 1.92
CA ARG A 270 13.62 8.56 3.12
C ARG A 270 12.32 9.26 2.79
N GLY A 271 12.29 9.97 1.68
CA GLY A 271 11.06 10.55 1.14
C GLY A 271 10.03 9.50 0.76
N LEU A 272 10.47 8.41 0.13
CA LEU A 272 9.63 7.25 -0.21
C LEU A 272 9.03 6.62 1.05
N LEU A 273 9.84 6.37 2.10
CA LEU A 273 9.37 5.86 3.38
C LEU A 273 8.34 6.80 4.02
N THR A 274 8.62 8.11 4.06
CA THR A 274 7.70 9.10 4.61
C THR A 274 6.38 9.13 3.83
N CYS A 275 6.45 9.08 2.49
CA CYS A 275 5.28 8.97 1.63
C CYS A 275 4.46 7.71 1.95
N GLY A 276 5.12 6.55 2.06
CA GLY A 276 4.50 5.29 2.41
C GLY A 276 3.77 5.33 3.76
N ILE A 277 4.37 5.95 4.78
CA ILE A 277 3.76 6.13 6.11
C ILE A 277 2.47 6.97 6.00
N ILE A 278 2.51 8.07 5.24
CA ILE A 278 1.35 8.97 5.08
C ILE A 278 0.22 8.24 4.33
N ILE A 279 0.52 7.59 3.22
CA ILE A 279 -0.47 6.87 2.41
C ILE A 279 -1.10 5.72 3.21
N ALA A 280 -0.29 4.94 3.95
CA ALA A 280 -0.77 3.84 4.77
C ALA A 280 -1.74 4.30 5.88
N GLY A 281 -1.52 5.49 6.45
CA GLY A 281 -2.39 6.05 7.48
C GLY A 281 -3.73 6.62 6.97
N LEU A 282 -3.89 6.85 5.66
CA LEU A 282 -5.08 7.50 5.11
C LEU A 282 -6.38 6.75 5.40
N GLY A 283 -6.37 5.43 5.23
CA GLY A 283 -7.59 4.63 5.37
C GLY A 283 -8.18 4.73 6.77
N VAL A 284 -7.33 4.57 7.78
CA VAL A 284 -7.74 4.61 9.19
C VAL A 284 -8.13 6.04 9.60
N LEU A 285 -7.38 7.04 9.12
CA LEU A 285 -7.66 8.43 9.41
C LEU A 285 -9.03 8.86 8.83
N ASN A 286 -9.35 8.43 7.61
CA ASN A 286 -10.62 8.69 6.96
C ASN A 286 -11.80 8.10 7.75
N ASP A 287 -11.70 6.82 8.15
CA ASP A 287 -12.76 6.12 8.87
C ASP A 287 -13.09 6.83 10.20
N VAL A 288 -12.07 7.18 10.96
CA VAL A 288 -12.24 7.83 12.26
C VAL A 288 -12.80 9.24 12.12
N THR A 289 -12.36 10.03 11.16
CA THR A 289 -12.82 11.42 11.00
C THR A 289 -14.26 11.51 10.51
N ILE A 290 -14.68 10.67 9.57
CA ILE A 290 -16.08 10.65 9.09
C ILE A 290 -17.03 10.14 10.17
N THR A 291 -16.64 9.11 10.91
CA THR A 291 -17.43 8.56 12.01
C THR A 291 -17.56 9.58 13.13
N GLN A 292 -16.48 10.28 13.48
CA GLN A 292 -16.49 11.33 14.50
C GLN A 292 -17.35 12.54 14.10
N ALA A 293 -17.23 13.01 12.87
CA ALA A 293 -18.10 14.06 12.35
C ALA A 293 -19.55 13.62 12.38
N SER A 294 -19.86 12.38 11.96
CA SER A 294 -21.21 11.82 11.99
C SER A 294 -21.77 11.80 13.40
N SER A 295 -20.99 11.34 14.39
CA SER A 295 -21.40 11.30 15.80
C SER A 295 -21.79 12.68 16.34
N VAL A 296 -21.08 13.75 15.95
CA VAL A 296 -21.40 15.12 16.33
C VAL A 296 -22.75 15.55 15.76
N TRP A 297 -23.04 15.23 14.49
CA TRP A 297 -24.32 15.57 13.83
C TRP A 297 -25.49 14.77 14.40
N GLU A 298 -25.32 13.47 14.65
CA GLU A 298 -26.34 12.62 15.25
C GLU A 298 -26.68 13.06 16.68
N LEU A 299 -25.67 13.46 17.48
CA LEU A 299 -25.91 14.02 18.82
C LEU A 299 -26.71 15.34 18.77
N ARG A 300 -26.46 16.18 17.77
CA ARG A 300 -27.25 17.41 17.56
C ARG A 300 -28.70 17.07 17.18
N ALA A 301 -28.90 16.10 16.29
CA ALA A 301 -30.22 15.68 15.86
C ALA A 301 -31.03 15.08 17.03
N ALA A 302 -30.39 14.25 17.86
CA ALA A 302 -31.02 13.62 19.02
C ALA A 302 -31.30 14.59 20.17
N ALA A 303 -30.52 15.65 20.33
CA ALA A 303 -30.62 16.61 21.42
C ALA A 303 -30.41 18.06 20.94
N PRO A 304 -31.42 18.66 20.28
CA PRO A 304 -31.28 19.97 19.64
C PRO A 304 -30.98 21.12 20.61
N GLY A 305 -31.35 21.00 21.88
CA GLY A 305 -31.13 22.00 22.93
C GLY A 305 -29.73 21.99 23.56
N LEU A 306 -28.88 21.01 23.27
CA LEU A 306 -27.53 20.96 23.84
C LEU A 306 -26.65 22.05 23.24
N THR A 307 -25.76 22.60 24.03
CA THR A 307 -24.72 23.52 23.57
C THR A 307 -23.68 22.81 22.70
N ARG A 308 -22.96 23.54 21.85
CA ARG A 308 -21.86 22.99 21.06
C ARG A 308 -20.79 22.30 21.93
N ARG A 309 -20.51 22.89 23.11
CA ARG A 309 -19.55 22.35 24.08
C ARG A 309 -20.00 21.02 24.64
N GLU A 310 -21.27 20.88 25.04
CA GLU A 310 -21.82 19.63 25.55
C GLU A 310 -21.81 18.54 24.50
N ILE A 311 -22.18 18.85 23.26
CA ILE A 311 -22.08 17.92 22.14
C ILE A 311 -20.63 17.50 21.92
N SER A 312 -19.69 18.42 21.89
CA SER A 312 -18.27 18.12 21.74
C SER A 312 -17.74 17.17 22.82
N VAL A 313 -18.11 17.41 24.10
CA VAL A 313 -17.70 16.55 25.22
C VAL A 313 -18.32 15.13 25.07
N ARG A 314 -19.59 15.04 24.67
CA ARG A 314 -20.26 13.73 24.47
C ARG A 314 -19.69 12.99 23.27
N ALA A 315 -19.46 13.69 22.15
CA ALA A 315 -18.84 13.11 20.95
C ALA A 315 -17.40 12.62 21.24
N MET A 316 -16.64 13.36 22.05
CA MET A 316 -15.31 12.92 22.48
C MET A 316 -15.33 11.65 23.34
N ARG A 317 -16.40 11.34 24.04
CA ARG A 317 -16.55 10.07 24.75
C ARG A 317 -16.66 8.93 23.75
N ILE A 318 -17.50 9.08 22.72
CA ILE A 318 -17.62 8.11 21.63
C ILE A 318 -16.26 7.98 20.89
N GLY A 319 -15.60 9.12 20.62
CA GLY A 319 -14.31 9.13 19.94
C GLY A 319 -13.22 8.37 20.68
N ARG A 320 -13.22 8.36 22.02
CA ARG A 320 -12.23 7.58 22.81
C ARG A 320 -12.40 6.08 22.61
N ASP A 321 -13.63 5.60 22.51
CA ASP A 321 -13.89 4.17 22.25
C ASP A 321 -13.42 3.80 20.84
N HIS A 322 -13.65 4.67 19.85
CA HIS A 322 -13.14 4.50 18.50
C HIS A 322 -11.62 4.51 18.42
N ILE A 323 -10.95 5.40 19.16
CA ILE A 323 -9.46 5.44 19.24
C ILE A 323 -8.93 4.08 19.68
N ALA A 324 -9.48 3.50 20.74
CA ALA A 324 -9.01 2.20 21.26
C ALA A 324 -9.14 1.10 20.19
N SER A 325 -10.31 1.00 19.54
CA SER A 325 -10.53 0.02 18.48
C SER A 325 -9.60 0.21 17.27
N ALA A 326 -9.43 1.45 16.82
CA ALA A 326 -8.60 1.76 15.67
C ALA A 326 -7.11 1.49 15.93
N ILE A 327 -6.61 1.74 17.16
CA ILE A 327 -5.23 1.40 17.53
C ILE A 327 -5.00 -0.11 17.41
N TYR A 328 -5.93 -0.94 17.91
CA TYR A 328 -5.80 -2.40 17.77
C TYR A 328 -5.78 -2.82 16.29
N THR A 329 -6.64 -2.23 15.46
CA THR A 329 -6.69 -2.52 14.04
C THR A 329 -5.35 -2.22 13.34
N ILE A 330 -4.75 -1.05 13.63
CA ILE A 330 -3.45 -0.67 13.07
C ILE A 330 -2.36 -1.65 13.54
N VAL A 331 -2.26 -1.87 14.85
CA VAL A 331 -1.22 -2.73 15.43
C VAL A 331 -1.30 -4.14 14.87
N PHE A 332 -2.50 -4.75 14.83
CA PHE A 332 -2.65 -6.11 14.32
C PHE A 332 -2.42 -6.21 12.81
N ALA A 333 -2.81 -5.18 12.03
CA ALA A 333 -2.56 -5.16 10.59
C ALA A 333 -1.05 -5.17 10.29
N TYR A 334 -0.28 -4.30 10.95
CA TYR A 334 1.17 -4.25 10.75
C TYR A 334 1.91 -5.44 11.39
N ALA A 335 1.51 -5.89 12.56
CA ALA A 335 2.08 -7.10 13.17
C ALA A 335 1.84 -8.33 12.28
N GLY A 336 0.65 -8.43 11.66
CA GLY A 336 0.33 -9.48 10.70
C GLY A 336 1.21 -9.42 9.44
N ALA A 337 1.46 -8.23 8.91
CA ALA A 337 2.35 -8.02 7.77
C ALA A 337 3.82 -8.38 8.10
N ALA A 338 4.27 -8.07 9.31
CA ALA A 338 5.63 -8.35 9.78
C ALA A 338 5.80 -9.76 10.41
N MET A 339 4.81 -10.65 10.31
CA MET A 339 4.80 -11.93 11.03
C MET A 339 6.03 -12.80 10.73
N SER A 340 6.46 -12.88 9.47
CA SER A 340 7.64 -13.67 9.08
C SER A 340 8.92 -13.14 9.71
N VAL A 341 9.08 -11.82 9.77
CA VAL A 341 10.22 -11.17 10.41
C VAL A 341 10.19 -11.41 11.92
N LEU A 342 9.02 -11.32 12.56
CA LEU A 342 8.86 -11.60 13.99
C LEU A 342 9.22 -13.06 14.33
N ILE A 343 8.83 -14.03 13.48
CA ILE A 343 9.19 -15.44 13.66
C ILE A 343 10.70 -15.62 13.52
N LEU A 344 11.30 -15.04 12.48
CA LEU A 344 12.73 -15.12 12.25
C LEU A 344 13.51 -14.63 13.47
N LEU A 345 13.11 -13.48 14.01
CA LEU A 345 13.74 -12.87 15.16
C LEU A 345 13.54 -13.68 16.45
N TYR A 346 12.38 -14.31 16.61
CA TYR A 346 12.14 -15.22 17.74
C TYR A 346 13.08 -16.43 17.70
N LEU A 347 13.39 -16.93 16.49
CA LEU A 347 14.30 -18.06 16.33
C LEU A 347 15.78 -17.72 16.59
N TYR A 348 16.18 -16.45 16.40
CA TYR A 348 17.56 -16.02 16.65
C TYR A 348 17.94 -15.82 18.12
N ASP A 349 17.01 -16.00 19.06
CA ASP A 349 17.21 -15.84 20.52
C ASP A 349 17.92 -14.52 20.89
N GLN A 350 17.65 -13.45 20.15
CA GLN A 350 18.24 -12.14 20.42
C GLN A 350 17.41 -11.36 21.45
N PRO A 351 18.05 -10.49 22.26
CA PRO A 351 17.31 -9.59 23.14
C PRO A 351 16.29 -8.75 22.33
N MET A 352 15.03 -8.73 22.77
CA MET A 352 13.94 -8.06 22.06
C MET A 352 14.24 -6.59 21.70
N LEU A 353 15.00 -5.89 22.55
CA LEU A 353 15.40 -4.51 22.30
C LEU A 353 16.34 -4.38 21.10
N ASN A 354 17.27 -5.32 20.91
CA ASN A 354 18.16 -5.30 19.75
C ASN A 354 17.39 -5.57 18.45
N VAL A 355 16.41 -6.45 18.55
CA VAL A 355 15.52 -6.81 17.46
C VAL A 355 14.69 -5.60 16.99
N LEU A 356 14.11 -4.85 17.92
CA LEU A 356 13.31 -3.65 17.63
C LEU A 356 14.14 -2.51 17.00
N THR A 357 15.47 -2.54 17.16
CA THR A 357 16.36 -1.53 16.56
C THR A 357 16.85 -1.89 15.15
N GLN A 358 16.52 -3.08 14.65
CA GLN A 358 16.77 -3.43 13.24
C GLN A 358 15.90 -2.57 12.33
N GLU A 359 16.42 -2.21 11.17
CA GLU A 359 15.77 -1.22 10.31
C GLU A 359 14.38 -1.64 9.88
N ASP A 360 14.19 -2.89 9.48
CA ASP A 360 12.91 -3.45 9.04
C ASP A 360 11.81 -3.26 10.09
N LEU A 361 12.08 -3.67 11.33
CA LEU A 361 11.12 -3.53 12.42
C LEU A 361 10.98 -2.08 12.89
N SER A 362 12.05 -1.30 12.86
CA SER A 362 12.01 0.13 13.17
C SER A 362 11.11 0.88 12.20
N ILE A 363 11.15 0.55 10.91
CA ILE A 363 10.25 1.10 9.88
C ILE A 363 8.81 0.79 10.22
N GLU A 364 8.47 -0.47 10.50
CA GLU A 364 7.10 -0.87 10.84
C GLU A 364 6.63 -0.25 12.17
N ALA A 365 7.51 -0.16 13.16
CA ALA A 365 7.21 0.51 14.43
C ALA A 365 6.94 2.01 14.22
N VAL A 366 7.77 2.72 13.48
CA VAL A 366 7.59 4.14 13.16
C VAL A 366 6.31 4.36 12.36
N ARG A 367 6.02 3.51 11.38
CA ARG A 367 4.78 3.55 10.59
C ARG A 367 3.54 3.40 11.48
N THR A 368 3.54 2.39 12.36
CA THR A 368 2.45 2.10 13.29
C THR A 368 2.23 3.24 14.28
N ILE A 369 3.30 3.70 14.94
CA ILE A 369 3.24 4.74 15.97
C ILE A 369 2.83 6.07 15.36
N THR A 370 3.40 6.47 14.22
CA THR A 370 3.08 7.73 13.54
C THR A 370 1.63 7.77 13.08
N SER A 371 1.15 6.68 12.46
CA SER A 371 -0.25 6.57 12.04
C SER A 371 -1.19 6.61 13.25
N GLY A 372 -0.84 5.91 14.34
CA GLY A 372 -1.59 5.92 15.59
C GLY A 372 -1.69 7.30 16.23
N ILE A 373 -0.57 8.03 16.33
CA ILE A 373 -0.56 9.39 16.88
C ILE A 373 -1.39 10.33 16.00
N GLY A 374 -1.21 10.26 14.67
CA GLY A 374 -1.99 11.05 13.71
C GLY A 374 -3.50 10.85 13.88
N LEU A 375 -3.92 9.58 14.01
CA LEU A 375 -5.31 9.20 14.26
C LEU A 375 -5.83 9.78 15.59
N VAL A 376 -5.09 9.57 16.68
CA VAL A 376 -5.50 10.04 18.02
C VAL A 376 -5.68 11.55 18.04
N LEU A 377 -4.80 12.31 17.37
CA LEU A 377 -4.89 13.77 17.27
C LEU A 377 -6.01 14.23 16.34
N ALA A 378 -6.34 13.46 15.30
CA ALA A 378 -7.41 13.82 14.37
C ALA A 378 -8.80 13.78 15.02
N VAL A 379 -9.04 12.91 16.02
CA VAL A 379 -10.34 12.81 16.71
C VAL A 379 -10.75 14.11 17.38
N PRO A 380 -9.97 14.71 18.30
CA PRO A 380 -10.35 15.96 18.94
C PRO A 380 -10.44 17.13 17.93
N VAL A 381 -9.56 17.17 16.92
CA VAL A 381 -9.58 18.20 15.88
C VAL A 381 -10.87 18.12 15.07
N THR A 382 -11.24 16.92 14.60
CA THR A 382 -12.49 16.72 13.85
C THR A 382 -13.72 17.03 14.71
N THR A 383 -13.72 16.58 15.96
CA THR A 383 -14.81 16.86 16.90
C THR A 383 -15.02 18.37 17.09
N TRP A 384 -13.92 19.10 17.27
CA TRP A 384 -13.97 20.56 17.46
C TRP A 384 -14.48 21.27 16.21
N ILE A 385 -13.95 20.92 15.02
CA ILE A 385 -14.40 21.48 13.73
C ILE A 385 -15.89 21.16 13.50
N ALA A 386 -16.28 19.91 13.69
CA ALA A 386 -17.65 19.46 13.51
C ALA A 386 -18.61 20.20 14.44
N ALA A 387 -18.27 20.31 15.73
CA ALA A 387 -19.08 21.04 16.70
C ALA A 387 -19.16 22.56 16.41
N TRP A 388 -18.09 23.15 15.89
CA TRP A 388 -18.06 24.58 15.51
C TRP A 388 -18.98 24.86 14.31
N LEU A 389 -19.06 23.95 13.36
CA LEU A 389 -19.90 24.05 12.16
C LEU A 389 -21.38 23.70 12.42
N LEU A 390 -21.74 23.20 13.61
CA LEU A 390 -23.15 22.94 13.94
C LEU A 390 -23.99 24.21 13.92
N PRO A 391 -25.26 24.12 13.50
CA PRO A 391 -26.20 25.19 13.66
C PRO A 391 -26.39 25.58 15.15
N PRO A 392 -26.85 26.80 15.47
CA PRO A 392 -27.15 27.20 16.84
C PRO A 392 -28.09 26.21 17.54
N ALA A 393 -28.00 26.13 18.87
CA ALA A 393 -28.94 25.33 19.65
C ALA A 393 -30.37 25.93 19.45
N VAL A 394 -31.32 25.06 19.19
CA VAL A 394 -32.73 25.43 19.15
C VAL A 394 -33.17 25.53 20.60
N SER A 395 -33.45 26.76 21.09
CA SER A 395 -34.13 26.93 22.39
C SER A 395 -35.50 26.27 22.27
N PRO A 396 -35.95 25.50 23.27
CA PRO A 396 -37.33 25.06 23.30
C PRO A 396 -38.21 26.30 23.36
N THR A 397 -38.67 26.75 22.21
CA THR A 397 -39.70 27.83 22.14
C THR A 397 -40.91 27.30 22.88
N ASN A 398 -41.44 28.09 23.80
CA ASN A 398 -42.68 27.93 24.54
C ASN A 398 -43.87 27.69 23.59
N GLU A 399 -43.98 26.49 22.97
CA GLU A 399 -45.23 26.05 22.33
C GLU A 399 -46.31 25.64 23.35
N ALA A 400 -46.02 25.74 24.64
CA ALA A 400 -46.97 25.46 25.72
C ALA A 400 -47.81 26.64 26.15
N SER A 401 -47.74 27.80 25.48
CA SER A 401 -48.50 29.01 25.89
C SER A 401 -49.57 29.43 24.89
N GLY A 402 -50.30 28.52 24.25
CA GLY A 402 -51.28 28.91 23.25
C GLY A 402 -52.50 28.03 23.01
N ALA A 403 -52.82 27.06 23.88
CA ALA A 403 -54.07 26.33 23.71
C ALA A 403 -54.74 25.98 25.05
N ARG A 404 -55.29 27.01 25.72
CA ARG A 404 -56.43 26.72 26.62
C ARG A 404 -57.70 26.65 25.74
N PRO A 405 -58.36 25.50 25.64
CA PRO A 405 -59.67 25.43 25.02
C PRO A 405 -60.62 26.20 25.94
N ARG A 406 -61.22 27.27 25.44
CA ARG A 406 -62.40 27.86 26.07
C ARG A 406 -63.55 26.86 25.95
N LEU A 407 -63.86 26.14 27.03
CA LEU A 407 -65.13 25.46 27.20
C LEU A 407 -66.24 26.52 27.21
N ARG A 408 -67.11 26.44 26.23
CA ARG A 408 -68.52 26.84 26.29
C ARG A 408 -69.38 25.65 25.95
#